data_82a93c7c174c53a4bcbf181a8004552e
#
_entry.id   82a93c7c174c53a4bcbf181a8004552e
#
_cell.length_a   1.000
_cell.length_b   1.000
_cell.length_c   1.000
_cell.angle_alpha   90.00
_cell.angle_beta   90.00
_cell.angle_gamma   90.00
#
_symmetry.space_group_name_H-M   'P 1'
#
loop_
_entity.id
_entity.type
_entity.pdbx_description
1 polymer ?
#
loop_
_entity_poly.entity_id
_entity_poly.type
_entity_poly.pdbx_seq_one_letter_code
_entity_poly.pdbx_strand_id
1 'polypeptide(L)'
;GYYLPREWITTRKIDNILVNFIMSESYLGKRYKKTESFYQEFGHLPHPIIVDRNNYLLDGFIQLMFAKNNGIKRIPTIVLDNVEVILNR
;
A
#
# COMPACT_ATOMS: atom_id res chain seq x y z
N GLY A 1 -13.32 1.99 -4.39
CA GLY A 1 -11.97 1.82 -4.84
C GLY A 1 -11.82 1.88 -6.33
N TYR A 2 -10.62 2.03 -6.76
CA TYR A 2 -10.30 2.08 -8.17
C TYR A 2 -10.06 0.68 -8.71
N TYR A 3 -10.56 0.42 -9.91
CA TYR A 3 -10.18 -0.76 -10.64
C TYR A 3 -8.89 -0.49 -11.41
N LEU A 4 -7.79 -1.14 -11.01
CA LEU A 4 -6.51 -0.98 -11.66
C LEU A 4 -6.06 -2.31 -12.28
N PRO A 5 -5.45 -2.28 -13.48
CA PRO A 5 -5.00 -3.51 -14.13
C PRO A 5 -3.96 -4.26 -13.29
N ARG A 6 -4.08 -5.58 -13.24
CA ARG A 6 -3.12 -6.42 -12.52
C ARG A 6 -1.72 -6.34 -13.10
N GLU A 7 -1.60 -6.13 -14.41
CA GLU A 7 -0.30 -6.01 -15.07
C GLU A 7 0.48 -4.77 -14.64
N TRP A 8 -0.18 -3.81 -13.94
CA TRP A 8 0.49 -2.65 -13.39
C TRP A 8 1.19 -2.95 -12.08
N ILE A 9 0.92 -4.12 -11.46
CA ILE A 9 1.49 -4.45 -10.16
C ILE A 9 2.96 -4.81 -10.35
N THR A 10 3.81 -4.09 -9.64
CA THR A 10 5.24 -4.37 -9.53
C THR A 10 5.57 -4.55 -8.06
N THR A 11 6.85 -4.55 -7.71
CA THR A 11 7.27 -4.55 -6.31
C THR A 11 8.22 -3.39 -6.04
N ARG A 12 8.19 -2.90 -4.80
CA ARG A 12 9.13 -1.88 -4.32
C ARG A 12 9.65 -2.31 -2.96
N LYS A 13 10.89 -1.95 -2.69
CA LYS A 13 11.44 -2.09 -1.34
C LYS A 13 10.71 -1.13 -0.42
N ILE A 14 10.26 -1.62 0.73
CA ILE A 14 9.51 -0.77 1.67
C ILE A 14 10.34 0.43 2.14
N ASP A 15 11.67 0.30 2.20
CA ASP A 15 12.55 1.42 2.60
C ASP A 15 12.55 2.57 1.60
N ASN A 16 12.12 2.31 0.35
CA ASN A 16 12.06 3.33 -0.68
C ASN A 16 10.70 4.05 -0.74
N ILE A 17 9.73 3.63 0.07
CA ILE A 17 8.41 4.24 0.07
C ILE A 17 8.41 5.41 1.05
N LEU A 18 7.96 6.57 0.57
CA LEU A 18 7.91 7.80 1.34
C LEU A 18 6.49 8.06 1.79
N VAL A 19 6.32 8.45 3.05
CA VAL A 19 5.00 8.77 3.61
C VAL A 19 5.04 10.22 4.10
N ASN A 20 4.12 11.03 3.60
CA ASN A 20 4.06 12.45 3.94
C ASN A 20 2.82 12.82 4.76
N PHE A 21 2.21 11.83 5.41
CA PHE A 21 1.05 12.07 6.28
C PHE A 21 1.14 11.18 7.51
N ILE A 22 0.38 11.56 8.55
CA ILE A 22 0.31 10.80 9.80
C ILE A 22 -1.14 10.36 10.00
N MET A 23 -1.33 9.10 10.39
CA MET A 23 -2.65 8.56 10.67
C MET A 23 -2.75 8.14 12.14
N SER A 24 -3.95 8.30 12.71
CA SER A 24 -4.22 7.89 14.08
C SER A 24 -4.19 6.38 14.23
N GLU A 25 -3.52 5.87 15.26
CA GLU A 25 -3.47 4.44 15.55
C GLU A 25 -4.86 3.86 15.83
N SER A 26 -5.73 4.60 16.49
CA SER A 26 -7.08 4.13 16.80
C SER A 26 -7.90 3.89 15.53
N TYR A 27 -7.69 4.73 14.51
CA TYR A 27 -8.35 4.56 13.22
C TYR A 27 -7.85 3.32 12.50
N LEU A 28 -6.58 2.99 12.68
CA LEU A 28 -5.93 1.91 11.94
C LEU A 28 -6.18 0.53 12.52
N GLY A 29 -6.55 0.43 13.79
CA GLY A 29 -6.59 -0.83 14.53
C GLY A 29 -7.39 -1.95 13.87
N LYS A 30 -8.64 -1.67 13.47
CA LYS A 30 -9.50 -2.69 12.86
C LYS A 30 -8.99 -3.10 11.48
N ARG A 31 -8.55 -2.13 10.69
CA ARG A 31 -8.02 -2.39 9.36
C ARG A 31 -6.72 -3.19 9.42
N TYR A 32 -5.89 -2.87 10.38
CA TYR A 32 -4.64 -3.61 10.59
C TYR A 32 -4.92 -5.08 10.90
N LYS A 33 -5.86 -5.34 11.82
CA LYS A 33 -6.22 -6.71 12.17
C LYS A 33 -6.78 -7.49 10.99
N LYS A 34 -7.58 -6.85 10.14
CA LYS A 34 -8.09 -7.48 8.92
C LYS A 34 -6.96 -7.85 7.97
N THR A 35 -6.00 -6.96 7.79
CA THR A 35 -4.84 -7.20 6.94
C THR A 35 -3.99 -8.35 7.50
N GLU A 36 -3.76 -8.35 8.80
CA GLU A 36 -3.03 -9.41 9.48
C GLU A 36 -3.70 -10.77 9.31
N SER A 37 -5.01 -10.83 9.52
CA SER A 37 -5.77 -12.08 9.36
C SER A 37 -5.72 -12.58 7.92
N PHE A 38 -5.84 -11.68 6.97
CA PHE A 38 -5.76 -12.04 5.54
C PHE A 38 -4.38 -12.61 5.21
N TYR A 39 -3.32 -11.95 5.70
CA TYR A 39 -1.96 -12.40 5.43
C TYR A 39 -1.70 -13.78 6.05
N GLN A 40 -2.18 -14.00 7.28
CA GLN A 40 -2.03 -15.29 7.94
C GLN A 40 -2.75 -16.41 7.20
N GLU A 41 -3.91 -16.11 6.61
CA GLU A 41 -4.70 -17.10 5.89
C GLU A 41 -4.17 -17.38 4.49
N PHE A 42 -3.78 -16.33 3.75
CA PHE A 42 -3.47 -16.44 2.33
C PHE A 42 -1.98 -16.32 2.00
N GLY A 43 -1.15 -15.88 2.94
CA GLY A 43 0.29 -15.76 2.73
C GLY A 43 0.74 -14.57 1.91
N HIS A 44 -0.18 -13.64 1.61
CA HIS A 44 0.14 -12.39 0.90
C HIS A 44 -0.78 -11.29 1.36
N LEU A 45 -0.42 -10.03 1.02
CA LEU A 45 -1.24 -8.88 1.37
C LEU A 45 -2.49 -8.82 0.49
N PRO A 46 -3.63 -8.31 1.01
CA PRO A 46 -4.88 -8.28 0.25
C PRO A 46 -4.87 -7.33 -0.94
N HIS A 47 -4.09 -6.26 -0.87
CA HIS A 47 -4.04 -5.24 -1.93
C HIS A 47 -2.62 -4.74 -2.12
N PRO A 48 -2.25 -4.32 -3.33
CA PRO A 48 -0.99 -3.58 -3.50
C PRO A 48 -1.11 -2.18 -2.90
N ILE A 49 0.03 -1.59 -2.56
CA ILE A 49 0.05 -0.17 -2.25
C ILE A 49 0.08 0.63 -3.56
N ILE A 50 -0.30 1.89 -3.48
CA ILE A 50 -0.26 2.80 -4.63
C ILE A 50 0.66 3.96 -4.27
N VAL A 51 1.63 4.21 -5.16
CA VAL A 51 2.58 5.30 -5.00
C VAL A 51 2.60 6.15 -6.26
N ASP A 52 3.09 7.39 -6.15
CA ASP A 52 3.38 8.20 -7.33
C ASP A 52 4.77 7.84 -7.88
N ARG A 53 5.16 8.49 -8.97
CA ARG A 53 6.45 8.24 -9.62
C ARG A 53 7.66 8.58 -8.75
N ASN A 54 7.45 9.33 -7.67
CA ASN A 54 8.50 9.71 -6.73
C ASN A 54 8.50 8.81 -5.48
N ASN A 55 7.73 7.71 -5.51
CA ASN A 55 7.59 6.75 -4.42
C ASN A 55 6.87 7.29 -3.18
N TYR A 56 6.12 8.39 -3.30
CA TYR A 56 5.25 8.83 -2.22
C TYR A 56 3.99 7.98 -2.19
N LEU A 57 3.65 7.50 -1.01
CA LEU A 57 2.46 6.66 -0.80
C LEU A 57 1.19 7.47 -1.04
N LEU A 58 0.33 6.96 -1.92
CA LEU A 58 -0.99 7.53 -2.20
C LEU A 58 -2.10 6.73 -1.53
N ASP A 59 -1.95 5.41 -1.43
CA ASP A 59 -2.93 4.54 -0.80
C ASP A 59 -2.24 3.27 -0.32
N GLY A 60 -2.83 2.62 0.70
CA GLY A 60 -2.31 1.38 1.22
C GLY A 60 -1.42 1.54 2.45
N PHE A 61 -1.64 2.57 3.25
CA PHE A 61 -0.84 2.81 4.46
C PHE A 61 -0.84 1.60 5.40
N ILE A 62 -1.98 0.94 5.54
CA ILE A 62 -2.10 -0.25 6.40
C ILE A 62 -1.20 -1.38 5.90
N GLN A 63 -1.20 -1.61 4.57
CA GLN A 63 -0.36 -2.64 3.96
C GLN A 63 1.11 -2.35 4.23
N LEU A 64 1.51 -1.10 4.05
CA LEU A 64 2.89 -0.68 4.29
C LEU A 64 3.28 -0.85 5.75
N MET A 65 2.41 -0.43 6.67
CA MET A 65 2.67 -0.54 8.10
C MET A 65 2.80 -1.99 8.53
N PHE A 66 1.90 -2.87 8.04
CA PHE A 66 1.98 -4.29 8.32
C PHE A 66 3.30 -4.87 7.82
N ALA A 67 3.71 -4.50 6.61
CA ALA A 67 4.97 -4.98 6.05
C ALA A 67 6.17 -4.56 6.90
N LYS A 68 6.20 -3.31 7.35
CA LYS A 68 7.27 -2.81 8.22
C LYS A 68 7.31 -3.59 9.54
N ASN A 69 6.16 -3.81 10.14
CA ASN A 69 6.09 -4.48 11.44
C ASN A 69 6.44 -5.96 11.38
N ASN A 70 6.36 -6.58 10.21
CA ASN A 70 6.58 -8.01 10.05
C ASN A 70 7.85 -8.34 9.25
N GLY A 71 8.72 -7.36 9.04
CA GLY A 71 9.99 -7.60 8.38
C GLY A 71 9.90 -7.95 6.91
N ILE A 72 8.79 -7.62 6.27
CA ILE A 72 8.60 -7.80 4.82
C ILE A 72 9.41 -6.72 4.12
N LYS A 73 10.33 -7.12 3.24
CA LYS A 73 11.27 -6.17 2.63
C LYS A 73 10.76 -5.57 1.33
N ARG A 74 9.90 -6.28 0.60
CA ARG A 74 9.34 -5.82 -0.66
C ARG A 74 7.83 -5.98 -0.63
N ILE A 75 7.14 -5.06 -1.29
CA ILE A 75 5.68 -5.02 -1.23
C ILE A 75 5.12 -4.85 -2.65
N PRO A 76 4.02 -5.55 -2.98
CA PRO A 76 3.33 -5.31 -4.25
C PRO A 76 2.88 -3.87 -4.35
N THR A 77 3.16 -3.23 -5.49
CA THR A 77 3.02 -1.79 -5.66
C THR A 77 2.49 -1.46 -7.04
N ILE A 78 1.60 -0.49 -7.11
CA ILE A 78 1.19 0.13 -8.37
C ILE A 78 1.72 1.56 -8.38
N VAL A 79 2.41 1.93 -9.46
CA VAL A 79 2.95 3.29 -9.63
C VAL A 79 2.02 4.06 -10.56
N LEU A 80 1.49 5.18 -10.09
CA LEU A 80 0.66 6.07 -10.88
C LEU A 80 1.50 7.24 -11.35
N ASP A 81 1.79 7.27 -12.66
CA ASP A 81 2.63 8.33 -13.24
C ASP A 81 1.85 9.60 -13.51
N ASN A 82 0.53 9.53 -13.60
CA ASN A 82 -0.31 10.66 -13.97
C ASN A 82 -1.51 10.77 -13.03
N VAL A 83 -1.20 11.10 -11.77
CA VAL A 83 -2.19 11.18 -10.70
C VAL A 83 -3.24 12.26 -10.98
N GLU A 84 -2.84 13.38 -11.58
CA GLU A 84 -3.75 14.49 -11.88
C GLU A 84 -4.90 14.08 -12.80
N VAL A 85 -4.62 13.26 -13.80
CA VAL A 85 -5.65 12.76 -14.71
C VAL A 85 -6.68 11.91 -13.96
N ILE A 86 -6.22 11.12 -13.02
CA ILE A 86 -7.09 10.24 -12.23
C ILE A 86 -7.93 11.06 -11.25
N LEU A 87 -7.34 12.04 -10.60
CA LEU A 87 -8.04 12.86 -9.60
C LEU A 87 -9.06 13.81 -10.22
N ASN A 88 -8.87 14.21 -11.46
CA ASN A 88 -9.76 15.14 -12.15
C ASN A 88 -10.95 14.45 -12.84
N ARG A 89 -11.09 13.20 -12.65
CA ARG A 89 -12.24 12.45 -13.12
C ARG A 89 -13.25 12.32 -12.00
#